data_144949ba1ffa093e078dc8f27d60de4a
#
_entry.id   144949ba1ffa093e078dc8f27d60de4a
#
_cell.length_a   1.000
_cell.length_b   1.000
_cell.length_c   1.000
_cell.angle_alpha   90.00
_cell.angle_beta   90.00
_cell.angle_gamma   90.00
#
_symmetry.space_group_name_H-M   'P 1'
#
loop_
_entity.id
_entity.type
_entity.pdbx_description
1 polymer ?
#
loop_
_entity_poly.entity_id
_entity_poly.type
_entity_poly.pdbx_seq_one_letter_code
_entity_poly.pdbx_strand_id
1 'polypeptide(L)'
;MKKTISIITFGGILMLFVYACSADFLDTKPANVISTAGVWDNADLAVQVVNGVYNALRADYATNSGYDGDLHFYDYRSSIMDMDRNWIWHTPTLFGVATPSSTEFLSAWKRYYELIHRANDVIANIKKTPGLSDGKKAQYIAECKFLRAYNYYRMNILWKGVPLYLEPVTAEECIKGRSTEQEIWDAVLTDLTACVEESNLPEKYAASSSEYGRITKAAAYSLRGKTYLWLKQYDKAEDDFRAITKMGYSLFGDYKALFKEANERCDEMIFTIPCIENPSGYGSVFNWAFGNRTTSGSGWNNYLPNPAFVDSYECVDGKPFSWDDYLPGYSTMTPRERSVFFLRDNLTDGEIKIMGSYGADMKQYLPDGNEARIKAAYANR
;
A
#
# COMPACT_ATOMS: atom_id res chain seq x y z
N MET A 1 -27.20 77.80 7.99
CA MET A 1 -27.53 76.78 6.96
C MET A 1 -26.34 76.10 6.32
N LYS A 2 -25.29 76.73 5.82
CA LYS A 2 -24.14 76.03 5.18
C LYS A 2 -23.36 75.06 6.10
N LYS A 3 -23.21 75.38 7.37
CA LYS A 3 -22.51 74.49 8.35
C LYS A 3 -23.32 73.21 8.71
N THR A 4 -24.64 73.31 8.77
CA THR A 4 -25.51 72.20 9.11
C THR A 4 -25.64 71.19 7.95
N ILE A 5 -25.62 71.68 6.71
CA ILE A 5 -25.63 70.84 5.48
C ILE A 5 -24.32 70.07 5.41
N SER A 6 -23.17 70.69 5.73
CA SER A 6 -21.86 70.05 5.68
C SER A 6 -21.71 68.89 6.69
N ILE A 7 -22.30 69.00 7.90
CA ILE A 7 -22.30 67.95 8.91
C ILE A 7 -23.19 66.77 8.51
N ILE A 8 -24.35 67.02 7.92
CA ILE A 8 -25.26 65.96 7.47
C ILE A 8 -24.66 65.19 6.31
N THR A 9 -23.99 65.88 5.38
CA THR A 9 -23.30 65.23 4.22
C THR A 9 -22.12 64.38 4.70
N PHE A 10 -21.33 64.86 5.67
CA PHE A 10 -20.20 64.12 6.20
C PHE A 10 -20.65 62.91 7.03
N GLY A 11 -21.73 63.04 7.81
CA GLY A 11 -22.34 61.93 8.59
C GLY A 11 -22.94 60.84 7.65
N GLY A 12 -23.58 61.25 6.53
CA GLY A 12 -24.09 60.32 5.53
C GLY A 12 -23.02 59.55 4.79
N ILE A 13 -21.92 60.21 4.46
CA ILE A 13 -20.75 59.54 3.82
C ILE A 13 -20.06 58.58 4.82
N LEU A 14 -19.96 58.93 6.09
CA LEU A 14 -19.37 58.06 7.10
C LEU A 14 -20.26 56.80 7.35
N MET A 15 -21.58 56.93 7.34
CA MET A 15 -22.49 55.78 7.43
C MET A 15 -22.41 54.85 6.20
N LEU A 16 -22.17 55.39 5.01
CA LEU A 16 -21.97 54.56 3.81
C LEU A 16 -20.67 53.76 3.86
N PHE A 17 -19.63 54.28 4.48
CA PHE A 17 -18.38 53.52 4.68
C PHE A 17 -18.49 52.42 5.74
N VAL A 18 -19.35 52.54 6.72
CA VAL A 18 -19.55 51.49 7.75
C VAL A 18 -20.37 50.30 7.18
N TYR A 19 -21.28 50.56 6.21
CA TYR A 19 -21.99 49.48 5.53
C TYR A 19 -21.20 48.79 4.43
N ALA A 20 -20.13 49.37 3.93
CA ALA A 20 -19.27 48.78 2.90
C ALA A 20 -18.26 47.76 3.45
N CYS A 21 -18.05 47.69 4.77
CA CYS A 21 -17.21 46.71 5.43
C CYS A 21 -18.07 45.54 5.97
N SER A 22 -18.87 44.89 5.12
CA SER A 22 -19.35 43.56 5.46
C SER A 22 -18.17 42.57 5.37
N ALA A 23 -18.00 41.70 6.38
CA ALA A 23 -16.96 40.68 6.41
C ALA A 23 -17.01 39.79 5.13
N ASP A 24 -18.18 39.65 4.53
CA ASP A 24 -18.42 38.90 3.29
C ASP A 24 -17.72 39.49 2.05
N PHE A 25 -17.43 40.81 2.02
CA PHE A 25 -16.74 41.43 0.89
C PHE A 25 -15.26 41.04 0.81
N LEU A 26 -14.65 40.70 1.92
CA LEU A 26 -13.24 40.25 1.99
C LEU A 26 -13.10 38.75 1.92
N ASP A 27 -14.17 37.98 2.09
CA ASP A 27 -14.20 36.53 1.96
C ASP A 27 -14.41 36.12 0.49
N THR A 28 -13.53 36.62 -0.39
CA THR A 28 -13.48 36.23 -1.79
C THR A 28 -12.92 34.83 -1.91
N LYS A 29 -13.79 33.85 -2.07
CA LYS A 29 -13.36 32.51 -2.46
C LYS A 29 -12.64 32.61 -3.81
N PRO A 30 -11.37 32.15 -3.93
CA PRO A 30 -10.67 32.20 -5.20
C PRO A 30 -11.48 31.43 -6.26
N ALA A 31 -11.83 32.08 -7.36
CA ALA A 31 -12.63 31.46 -8.43
C ALA A 31 -11.92 30.26 -9.10
N ASN A 32 -10.59 30.15 -8.93
CA ASN A 32 -9.74 29.17 -9.59
C ASN A 32 -9.23 28.07 -8.63
N VAL A 33 -9.64 28.10 -7.35
CA VAL A 33 -9.24 27.10 -6.37
C VAL A 33 -10.50 26.56 -5.69
N ILE A 34 -10.66 25.25 -5.73
CA ILE A 34 -11.75 24.59 -5.00
C ILE A 34 -11.46 24.77 -3.51
N SER A 35 -12.27 25.59 -2.83
CA SER A 35 -12.14 25.74 -1.38
C SER A 35 -12.58 24.45 -0.69
N THR A 36 -11.91 24.08 0.39
CA THR A 36 -12.26 22.90 1.20
C THR A 36 -13.72 22.90 1.65
N ALA A 37 -14.33 24.06 1.87
CA ALA A 37 -15.76 24.18 2.19
C ALA A 37 -16.67 23.89 1.00
N GLY A 38 -16.33 24.36 -0.21
CA GLY A 38 -17.15 24.21 -1.43
C GLY A 38 -17.12 22.81 -2.05
N VAL A 39 -16.15 21.98 -1.67
CA VAL A 39 -16.04 20.59 -2.16
C VAL A 39 -17.26 19.75 -1.77
N TRP A 40 -17.79 19.96 -0.57
CA TRP A 40 -18.91 19.18 -0.04
C TRP A 40 -20.28 19.67 -0.53
N ASP A 41 -20.34 20.77 -1.24
CA ASP A 41 -21.57 21.31 -1.85
C ASP A 41 -21.86 20.70 -3.22
N ASN A 42 -20.97 19.85 -3.76
CA ASN A 42 -21.08 19.23 -5.06
C ASN A 42 -20.77 17.73 -4.99
N ALA A 43 -21.68 16.90 -5.53
CA ALA A 43 -21.55 15.44 -5.50
C ALA A 43 -20.30 14.93 -6.23
N ASP A 44 -19.99 15.46 -7.41
CA ASP A 44 -18.85 15.00 -8.20
C ASP A 44 -17.52 15.35 -7.52
N LEU A 45 -17.43 16.54 -6.92
CA LEU A 45 -16.25 16.94 -6.15
C LEU A 45 -16.09 16.09 -4.90
N ALA A 46 -17.16 15.79 -4.18
CA ALA A 46 -17.12 14.91 -3.02
C ALA A 46 -16.63 13.49 -3.39
N VAL A 47 -17.08 12.94 -4.52
CA VAL A 47 -16.58 11.67 -5.05
C VAL A 47 -15.09 11.74 -5.38
N GLN A 48 -14.61 12.84 -5.94
CA GLN A 48 -13.19 13.03 -6.19
C GLN A 48 -12.36 13.07 -4.89
N VAL A 49 -12.90 13.62 -3.80
CA VAL A 49 -12.23 13.59 -2.49
C VAL A 49 -12.16 12.15 -1.96
N VAL A 50 -13.22 11.36 -2.09
CA VAL A 50 -13.19 9.92 -1.76
C VAL A 50 -12.11 9.21 -2.58
N ASN A 51 -12.04 9.46 -3.88
CA ASN A 51 -11.00 8.90 -4.74
C ASN A 51 -9.59 9.38 -4.32
N GLY A 52 -9.49 10.59 -3.76
CA GLY A 52 -8.26 11.12 -3.17
C GLY A 52 -7.75 10.31 -1.97
N VAL A 53 -8.64 9.64 -1.22
CA VAL A 53 -8.24 8.70 -0.15
C VAL A 53 -7.60 7.44 -0.75
N TYR A 54 -8.20 6.88 -1.80
CA TYR A 54 -7.61 5.75 -2.53
C TYR A 54 -6.27 6.12 -3.20
N ASN A 55 -6.15 7.35 -3.70
CA ASN A 55 -4.88 7.82 -4.26
C ASN A 55 -3.78 7.93 -3.20
N ALA A 56 -4.11 8.31 -1.97
CA ALA A 56 -3.16 8.29 -0.86
C ALA A 56 -2.70 6.86 -0.53
N LEU A 57 -3.62 5.88 -0.55
CA LEU A 57 -3.26 4.46 -0.42
C LEU A 57 -2.32 4.02 -1.56
N ARG A 58 -2.64 4.40 -2.81
CA ARG A 58 -1.83 4.05 -3.97
C ARG A 58 -0.43 4.66 -3.91
N ALA A 59 -0.28 5.87 -3.36
CA ALA A 59 1.01 6.51 -3.20
C ALA A 59 1.99 5.69 -2.35
N ASP A 60 1.48 4.82 -1.47
CA ASP A 60 2.28 3.86 -0.70
C ASP A 60 2.87 2.75 -1.57
N TYR A 61 2.21 2.41 -2.69
CA TYR A 61 2.56 1.25 -3.52
C TYR A 61 3.20 1.63 -4.86
N ALA A 62 3.00 2.86 -5.31
CA ALA A 62 3.49 3.31 -6.61
C ALA A 62 3.90 4.78 -6.53
N THR A 63 5.14 5.06 -6.21
CA THR A 63 5.67 6.41 -6.33
C THR A 63 6.26 6.65 -7.70
N ASN A 64 6.19 7.89 -8.20
CA ASN A 64 6.87 8.29 -9.44
C ASN A 64 8.40 8.11 -9.36
N SER A 65 8.96 8.00 -8.16
CA SER A 65 10.39 7.79 -7.93
C SER A 65 10.79 6.32 -7.86
N GLY A 66 9.83 5.38 -7.79
CA GLY A 66 10.12 3.94 -7.75
C GLY A 66 10.84 3.43 -6.50
N TYR A 67 11.22 4.31 -5.59
CA TYR A 67 12.08 3.97 -4.45
C TYR A 67 11.35 3.87 -3.12
N ASP A 68 10.15 4.44 -3.01
CA ASP A 68 9.48 4.67 -1.75
C ASP A 68 8.18 3.87 -1.58
N GLY A 69 7.91 2.91 -2.45
CA GLY A 69 6.70 2.11 -2.37
C GLY A 69 6.72 1.14 -1.19
N ASP A 70 5.63 1.14 -0.42
CA ASP A 70 5.51 0.32 0.77
C ASP A 70 5.31 -1.18 0.49
N LEU A 71 5.06 -1.54 -0.78
CA LEU A 71 4.94 -2.94 -1.21
C LEU A 71 6.16 -3.77 -0.81
N HIS A 72 7.34 -3.14 -0.85
CA HIS A 72 8.61 -3.77 -0.50
C HIS A 72 8.88 -3.74 1.01
N PHE A 73 8.13 -2.94 1.75
CA PHE A 73 8.45 -2.56 3.11
C PHE A 73 8.23 -3.69 4.13
N TYR A 74 7.37 -4.66 3.80
CA TYR A 74 7.09 -5.78 4.69
C TYR A 74 8.02 -6.96 4.47
N ASP A 75 8.30 -7.30 3.22
CA ASP A 75 9.01 -8.52 2.87
C ASP A 75 10.50 -8.45 3.22
N TYR A 76 11.15 -7.30 3.05
CA TYR A 76 12.56 -7.16 3.42
C TYR A 76 12.80 -7.07 4.94
N ARG A 77 11.76 -6.87 5.75
CA ARG A 77 11.82 -6.96 7.22
C ARG A 77 11.66 -8.37 7.74
N SER A 78 11.49 -9.32 6.87
CA SER A 78 11.34 -10.74 7.18
C SER A 78 12.48 -11.53 6.59
N SER A 79 12.50 -12.82 6.87
CA SER A 79 13.45 -13.77 6.26
C SER A 79 13.12 -14.12 4.79
N ILE A 80 12.08 -13.52 4.20
CA ILE A 80 11.60 -13.85 2.85
C ILE A 80 12.43 -13.18 1.78
N MET A 81 12.86 -11.93 2.03
CA MET A 81 13.53 -11.09 1.04
C MET A 81 14.91 -10.65 1.52
N ASP A 82 15.79 -10.48 0.57
CA ASP A 82 17.12 -9.91 0.74
C ASP A 82 17.34 -8.74 -0.21
N MET A 83 18.40 -7.97 -0.03
CA MET A 83 18.73 -6.80 -0.85
C MET A 83 20.20 -6.82 -1.22
N ASP A 84 20.46 -6.63 -2.51
CA ASP A 84 21.83 -6.64 -3.06
C ASP A 84 22.57 -5.30 -2.89
N ARG A 85 21.89 -4.22 -2.48
CA ARG A 85 22.43 -2.85 -2.55
C ARG A 85 22.43 -2.14 -1.20
N ASN A 86 23.60 -1.67 -0.77
CA ASN A 86 23.79 -0.94 0.49
C ASN A 86 23.33 0.54 0.45
N TRP A 87 22.99 1.08 -0.71
CA TRP A 87 22.56 2.47 -0.90
C TRP A 87 21.03 2.65 -0.97
N ILE A 88 20.26 1.56 -0.88
CA ILE A 88 18.82 1.62 -0.86
C ILE A 88 18.35 2.05 0.54
N TRP A 89 17.33 2.86 0.59
CA TRP A 89 16.79 3.50 1.80
C TRP A 89 16.44 2.53 2.94
N HIS A 90 16.07 1.30 2.60
CA HIS A 90 15.64 0.28 3.56
C HIS A 90 16.81 -0.54 4.12
N THR A 91 17.98 -0.35 3.59
CA THR A 91 19.20 -1.05 4.02
C THR A 91 19.45 -0.98 5.53
N PRO A 92 19.24 0.16 6.21
CA PRO A 92 19.43 0.23 7.66
C PRO A 92 18.55 -0.75 8.44
N THR A 93 17.28 -0.93 8.04
CA THR A 93 16.37 -1.88 8.70
C THR A 93 16.79 -3.32 8.43
N LEU A 94 17.14 -3.66 7.19
CA LEU A 94 17.58 -5.00 6.81
C LEU A 94 18.83 -5.45 7.58
N PHE A 95 19.80 -4.56 7.71
CA PHE A 95 21.05 -4.85 8.43
C PHE A 95 20.98 -4.59 9.93
N GLY A 96 19.82 -4.23 10.47
CA GLY A 96 19.64 -4.00 11.90
C GLY A 96 20.34 -2.76 12.44
N VAL A 97 20.70 -1.80 11.56
CA VAL A 97 21.37 -0.54 11.92
C VAL A 97 20.42 0.67 11.86
N ALA A 98 19.13 0.44 11.70
CA ALA A 98 18.12 1.49 11.67
C ALA A 98 18.07 2.24 13.01
N THR A 99 17.91 3.57 12.91
CA THR A 99 17.74 4.47 14.05
C THR A 99 16.37 5.14 14.00
N PRO A 100 15.87 5.72 15.10
CA PRO A 100 14.60 6.45 15.07
C PRO A 100 14.53 7.59 14.03
N SER A 101 15.68 8.11 13.59
CA SER A 101 15.79 9.17 12.58
C SER A 101 15.97 8.64 11.16
N SER A 102 15.93 7.33 10.94
CA SER A 102 15.99 6.75 9.59
C SER A 102 14.81 7.22 8.74
N THR A 103 15.10 7.68 7.53
CA THR A 103 14.15 8.39 6.65
C THR A 103 12.93 7.56 6.28
N GLU A 104 13.10 6.25 6.19
CA GLU A 104 12.04 5.28 5.90
C GLU A 104 10.89 5.34 6.91
N PHE A 105 11.19 5.51 8.20
CA PHE A 105 10.17 5.59 9.23
C PHE A 105 9.36 6.89 9.11
N LEU A 106 10.04 8.01 8.87
CA LEU A 106 9.38 9.29 8.69
C LEU A 106 8.48 9.31 7.44
N SER A 107 8.95 8.72 6.34
CA SER A 107 8.19 8.63 5.09
C SER A 107 6.93 7.79 5.26
N ALA A 108 7.04 6.60 5.86
CA ALA A 108 5.90 5.73 6.15
C ALA A 108 4.89 6.42 7.09
N TRP A 109 5.40 7.05 8.18
CA TRP A 109 4.58 7.78 9.13
C TRP A 109 3.75 8.89 8.47
N LYS A 110 4.37 9.73 7.65
CA LYS A 110 3.69 10.81 6.94
C LYS A 110 2.57 10.30 6.02
N ARG A 111 2.84 9.24 5.26
CA ARG A 111 1.86 8.67 4.32
C ARG A 111 0.67 8.07 5.04
N TYR A 112 0.90 7.32 6.11
CA TYR A 112 -0.19 6.72 6.88
C TYR A 112 -1.10 7.79 7.48
N TYR A 113 -0.55 8.83 8.07
CA TYR A 113 -1.36 9.92 8.62
C TYR A 113 -2.01 10.79 7.55
N GLU A 114 -1.40 10.95 6.38
CA GLU A 114 -2.03 11.63 5.25
C GLU A 114 -3.34 10.93 4.83
N LEU A 115 -3.30 9.60 4.67
CA LEU A 115 -4.51 8.84 4.35
C LEU A 115 -5.54 8.93 5.48
N ILE A 116 -5.14 8.76 6.73
CA ILE A 116 -6.01 8.85 7.91
C ILE A 116 -6.71 10.22 7.95
N HIS A 117 -5.95 11.30 7.73
CA HIS A 117 -6.51 12.65 7.71
C HIS A 117 -7.55 12.81 6.59
N ARG A 118 -7.25 12.39 5.38
CA ARG A 118 -8.18 12.42 4.25
C ARG A 118 -9.43 11.58 4.51
N ALA A 119 -9.28 10.39 5.10
CA ALA A 119 -10.41 9.53 5.44
C ALA A 119 -11.31 10.18 6.51
N ASN A 120 -10.72 10.79 7.54
CA ASN A 120 -11.46 11.51 8.58
C ASN A 120 -12.27 12.66 7.99
N ASP A 121 -11.69 13.43 7.06
CA ASP A 121 -12.37 14.55 6.41
C ASP A 121 -13.60 14.07 5.61
N VAL A 122 -13.49 12.98 4.85
CA VAL A 122 -14.63 12.37 4.15
C VAL A 122 -15.69 11.91 5.14
N ILE A 123 -15.32 11.15 6.17
CA ILE A 123 -16.26 10.59 7.15
C ILE A 123 -17.07 11.69 7.84
N ALA A 124 -16.43 12.80 8.18
CA ALA A 124 -17.07 13.92 8.87
C ALA A 124 -18.01 14.74 7.95
N ASN A 125 -17.67 14.89 6.68
CA ASN A 125 -18.31 15.90 5.84
C ASN A 125 -19.25 15.36 4.76
N ILE A 126 -19.03 14.14 4.22
CA ILE A 126 -19.79 13.63 3.07
C ILE A 126 -21.30 13.56 3.28
N LYS A 127 -21.75 13.43 4.53
CA LYS A 127 -23.20 13.44 4.88
C LYS A 127 -23.91 14.71 4.44
N LYS A 128 -23.19 15.84 4.38
CA LYS A 128 -23.72 17.17 4.02
C LYS A 128 -23.88 17.34 2.53
N THR A 129 -23.24 16.50 1.71
CA THR A 129 -23.18 16.67 0.25
C THR A 129 -24.56 16.45 -0.38
N PRO A 130 -25.10 17.47 -1.09
CA PRO A 130 -26.33 17.32 -1.85
C PRO A 130 -26.11 16.45 -3.10
N GLY A 131 -27.17 15.84 -3.63
CA GLY A 131 -27.12 15.07 -4.87
C GLY A 131 -26.56 13.63 -4.74
N LEU A 132 -25.96 13.25 -3.60
CA LEU A 132 -25.62 11.88 -3.29
C LEU A 132 -26.76 11.22 -2.48
N SER A 133 -27.15 10.00 -2.84
CA SER A 133 -28.09 9.22 -2.04
C SER A 133 -27.48 8.85 -0.69
N ASP A 134 -28.33 8.67 0.33
CA ASP A 134 -27.84 8.30 1.67
C ASP A 134 -27.12 6.94 1.67
N GLY A 135 -27.57 5.99 0.84
CA GLY A 135 -26.89 4.71 0.64
C GLY A 135 -25.48 4.88 0.07
N LYS A 136 -25.31 5.79 -0.91
CA LYS A 136 -23.97 6.04 -1.49
C LYS A 136 -23.04 6.77 -0.51
N LYS A 137 -23.60 7.70 0.30
CA LYS A 137 -22.86 8.35 1.39
C LYS A 137 -22.40 7.31 2.44
N ALA A 138 -23.30 6.41 2.84
CA ALA A 138 -22.98 5.34 3.80
C ALA A 138 -21.89 4.41 3.26
N GLN A 139 -21.99 4.00 2.00
CA GLN A 139 -20.95 3.22 1.31
C GLN A 139 -19.58 3.92 1.37
N TYR A 140 -19.50 5.19 0.99
CA TYR A 140 -18.24 5.94 1.00
C TYR A 140 -17.66 6.14 2.40
N ILE A 141 -18.51 6.31 3.41
CA ILE A 141 -18.08 6.35 4.80
C ILE A 141 -17.46 5.00 5.21
N ALA A 142 -18.09 3.87 4.84
CA ALA A 142 -17.54 2.55 5.12
C ALA A 142 -16.21 2.32 4.40
N GLU A 143 -16.10 2.71 3.13
CA GLU A 143 -14.83 2.63 2.39
C GLU A 143 -13.71 3.42 3.10
N CYS A 144 -13.98 4.66 3.54
CA CYS A 144 -13.00 5.48 4.26
C CYS A 144 -12.67 4.92 5.66
N LYS A 145 -13.64 4.35 6.37
CA LYS A 145 -13.39 3.64 7.63
C LYS A 145 -12.47 2.44 7.42
N PHE A 146 -12.72 1.64 6.38
CA PHE A 146 -11.81 0.53 6.05
C PHE A 146 -10.39 1.02 5.78
N LEU A 147 -10.21 2.05 4.95
CA LEU A 147 -8.90 2.58 4.60
C LEU A 147 -8.17 3.15 5.81
N ARG A 148 -8.89 3.83 6.72
CA ARG A 148 -8.37 4.29 8.01
C ARG A 148 -7.95 3.13 8.89
N ALA A 149 -8.80 2.13 9.05
CA ALA A 149 -8.52 0.92 9.81
C ALA A 149 -7.30 0.16 9.26
N TYR A 150 -7.19 0.04 7.94
CA TYR A 150 -6.05 -0.59 7.27
C TYR A 150 -4.73 0.11 7.62
N ASN A 151 -4.70 1.43 7.61
CA ASN A 151 -3.49 2.17 7.97
C ASN A 151 -3.17 2.05 9.46
N TYR A 152 -4.16 2.14 10.36
CA TYR A 152 -3.92 1.91 11.78
C TYR A 152 -3.49 0.48 12.08
N TYR A 153 -4.03 -0.53 11.38
CA TYR A 153 -3.59 -1.91 11.47
C TYR A 153 -2.08 -2.02 11.16
N ARG A 154 -1.64 -1.43 10.04
CA ARG A 154 -0.24 -1.42 9.63
C ARG A 154 0.65 -0.68 10.63
N MET A 155 0.23 0.50 11.06
CA MET A 155 0.97 1.30 12.03
C MET A 155 1.10 0.58 13.37
N ASN A 156 0.06 -0.08 13.83
CA ASN A 156 0.09 -0.78 15.12
C ASN A 156 1.01 -2.01 15.12
N ILE A 157 1.07 -2.74 14.01
CA ILE A 157 2.06 -3.82 13.84
C ILE A 157 3.49 -3.27 13.94
N LEU A 158 3.76 -2.10 13.34
CA LEU A 158 5.11 -1.55 13.26
C LEU A 158 5.54 -0.83 14.53
N TRP A 159 4.66 -0.03 15.15
CA TRP A 159 5.01 0.88 16.24
C TRP A 159 4.35 0.53 17.58
N LYS A 160 3.42 -0.41 17.64
CA LYS A 160 2.73 -0.83 18.88
C LYS A 160 2.16 0.34 19.67
N GLY A 161 1.16 0.97 19.08
CA GLY A 161 0.55 2.20 19.58
C GLY A 161 1.11 3.44 18.89
N VAL A 162 0.20 4.31 18.49
CA VAL A 162 0.46 5.57 17.78
C VAL A 162 -0.59 6.59 18.17
N PRO A 163 -0.41 7.90 17.91
CA PRO A 163 -1.47 8.90 18.11
C PRO A 163 -2.75 8.52 17.35
N LEU A 164 -3.89 8.45 18.04
CA LEU A 164 -5.17 8.05 17.47
C LEU A 164 -6.00 9.29 17.12
N TYR A 165 -6.26 9.48 15.82
CA TYR A 165 -7.10 10.52 15.26
C TYR A 165 -8.27 9.89 14.50
N LEU A 166 -9.49 10.04 15.02
CA LEU A 166 -10.72 9.50 14.43
C LEU A 166 -11.60 10.59 13.80
N GLU A 167 -11.23 11.86 14.00
CA GLU A 167 -11.90 13.05 13.48
C GLU A 167 -10.87 13.95 12.78
N PRO A 168 -11.31 14.87 11.90
CA PRO A 168 -10.44 15.89 11.37
C PRO A 168 -9.81 16.72 12.47
N VAL A 169 -8.54 17.05 12.34
CA VAL A 169 -7.79 17.87 13.32
C VAL A 169 -7.04 18.98 12.59
N THR A 170 -6.87 20.10 13.28
CA THR A 170 -6.00 21.21 12.83
C THR A 170 -4.53 20.89 13.09
N ALA A 171 -3.63 21.70 12.56
CA ALA A 171 -2.20 21.54 12.79
C ALA A 171 -1.84 21.68 14.29
N GLU A 172 -2.54 22.55 15.01
CA GLU A 172 -2.35 22.78 16.44
C GLU A 172 -2.82 21.59 17.29
N GLU A 173 -3.79 20.82 16.80
CA GLU A 173 -4.32 19.64 17.48
C GLU A 173 -3.53 18.36 17.19
N CYS A 174 -2.59 18.41 16.23
CA CYS A 174 -1.76 17.26 15.82
C CYS A 174 -0.63 16.95 16.83
N ILE A 175 -0.80 17.23 18.11
CA ILE A 175 0.21 17.05 19.17
C ILE A 175 -0.16 15.98 20.20
N LYS A 176 -1.09 15.07 19.86
CA LYS A 176 -1.45 13.96 20.76
C LYS A 176 -0.26 13.05 21.06
N GLY A 177 -0.17 12.60 22.31
CA GLY A 177 0.68 11.49 22.70
C GLY A 177 0.25 10.16 22.01
N ARG A 178 1.07 9.14 22.14
CA ARG A 178 0.76 7.79 21.66
C ARG A 178 -0.41 7.21 22.45
N SER A 179 -1.37 6.64 21.74
CA SER A 179 -2.33 5.71 22.29
C SER A 179 -1.66 4.35 22.51
N THR A 180 -2.24 3.53 23.35
CA THR A 180 -1.79 2.15 23.59
C THR A 180 -2.02 1.27 22.37
N GLU A 181 -1.30 0.17 22.27
CA GLU A 181 -1.51 -0.86 21.25
C GLU A 181 -2.97 -1.35 21.23
N GLN A 182 -3.56 -1.54 22.42
CA GLN A 182 -4.95 -2.02 22.55
C GLN A 182 -5.96 -0.99 22.05
N GLU A 183 -5.81 0.29 22.39
CA GLU A 183 -6.70 1.35 21.89
C GLU A 183 -6.71 1.44 20.36
N ILE A 184 -5.57 1.20 19.72
CA ILE A 184 -5.51 1.16 18.26
C ILE A 184 -6.22 -0.08 17.71
N TRP A 185 -6.03 -1.28 18.31
CA TRP A 185 -6.77 -2.46 17.89
C TRP A 185 -8.28 -2.32 18.07
N ASP A 186 -8.74 -1.68 19.14
CA ASP A 186 -10.14 -1.43 19.38
C ASP A 186 -10.74 -0.49 18.33
N ALA A 187 -9.99 0.57 17.95
CA ALA A 187 -10.39 1.48 16.89
C ALA A 187 -10.46 0.77 15.52
N VAL A 188 -9.46 -0.05 15.19
CA VAL A 188 -9.43 -0.86 13.96
C VAL A 188 -10.63 -1.80 13.90
N LEU A 189 -10.91 -2.54 14.96
CA LEU A 189 -12.04 -3.47 15.01
C LEU A 189 -13.40 -2.74 14.96
N THR A 190 -13.50 -1.57 15.56
CA THR A 190 -14.72 -0.72 15.51
C THR A 190 -15.01 -0.28 14.09
N ASP A 191 -14.02 0.24 13.37
CA ASP A 191 -14.19 0.67 11.98
C ASP A 191 -14.52 -0.50 11.05
N LEU A 192 -13.84 -1.64 11.20
CA LEU A 192 -14.08 -2.82 10.37
C LEU A 192 -15.43 -3.47 10.66
N THR A 193 -15.87 -3.45 11.92
CA THR A 193 -17.21 -3.92 12.28
C THR A 193 -18.29 -3.06 11.63
N ALA A 194 -18.13 -1.73 11.68
CA ALA A 194 -19.03 -0.83 10.97
C ALA A 194 -19.05 -1.09 9.44
N CYS A 195 -17.92 -1.51 8.84
CA CYS A 195 -17.87 -1.86 7.42
C CYS A 195 -18.65 -3.15 7.10
N VAL A 196 -18.51 -4.20 7.91
CA VAL A 196 -19.21 -5.48 7.65
C VAL A 196 -20.71 -5.39 7.92
N GLU A 197 -21.13 -4.48 8.80
CA GLU A 197 -22.54 -4.22 9.13
C GLU A 197 -23.23 -3.29 8.12
N GLU A 198 -22.45 -2.51 7.32
CA GLU A 198 -23.03 -1.56 6.38
C GLU A 198 -23.70 -2.27 5.19
N SER A 199 -25.02 -2.14 5.09
CA SER A 199 -25.80 -2.83 4.05
C SER A 199 -25.55 -2.32 2.64
N ASN A 200 -25.11 -1.06 2.49
CA ASN A 200 -24.80 -0.45 1.21
C ASN A 200 -23.38 -0.75 0.73
N LEU A 201 -22.53 -1.37 1.55
CA LEU A 201 -21.20 -1.81 1.11
C LEU A 201 -21.33 -3.15 0.36
N PRO A 202 -20.96 -3.24 -0.92
CA PRO A 202 -21.10 -4.48 -1.69
C PRO A 202 -20.23 -5.61 -1.12
N GLU A 203 -20.71 -6.84 -1.25
CA GLU A 203 -19.92 -8.03 -0.90
C GLU A 203 -18.76 -8.25 -1.86
N LYS A 204 -19.00 -8.04 -3.16
CA LYS A 204 -18.04 -8.23 -4.27
C LYS A 204 -18.41 -7.33 -5.44
N TYR A 205 -17.44 -6.90 -6.22
CA TYR A 205 -17.66 -6.29 -7.54
C TYR A 205 -17.40 -7.30 -8.65
N ALA A 206 -18.20 -7.25 -9.70
CA ALA A 206 -17.90 -7.98 -10.93
C ALA A 206 -16.59 -7.46 -11.56
N ALA A 207 -15.82 -8.33 -12.19
CA ALA A 207 -14.56 -7.95 -12.85
C ALA A 207 -14.72 -6.85 -13.91
N SER A 208 -15.92 -6.75 -14.54
CA SER A 208 -16.27 -5.73 -15.54
C SER A 208 -16.81 -4.43 -14.94
N SER A 209 -16.99 -4.36 -13.63
CA SER A 209 -17.55 -3.16 -12.97
C SER A 209 -16.59 -1.98 -13.06
N SER A 210 -17.12 -0.79 -13.34
CA SER A 210 -16.37 0.48 -13.26
C SER A 210 -15.96 0.83 -11.82
N GLU A 211 -16.57 0.20 -10.82
CA GLU A 211 -16.25 0.35 -9.39
C GLU A 211 -15.27 -0.75 -8.89
N TYR A 212 -14.78 -1.61 -9.80
CA TYR A 212 -13.80 -2.62 -9.42
C TYR A 212 -12.54 -1.96 -8.81
N GLY A 213 -12.05 -2.52 -7.71
CA GLY A 213 -10.95 -1.95 -6.94
C GLY A 213 -11.40 -1.11 -5.73
N ARG A 214 -12.71 -0.81 -5.59
CA ARG A 214 -13.24 -0.23 -4.36
C ARG A 214 -13.39 -1.28 -3.26
N ILE A 215 -13.44 -0.80 -2.03
CA ILE A 215 -13.62 -1.64 -0.83
C ILE A 215 -14.94 -2.38 -0.88
N THR A 216 -14.89 -3.64 -0.46
CA THR A 216 -16.02 -4.55 -0.35
C THR A 216 -16.17 -5.06 1.08
N LYS A 217 -17.31 -5.68 1.39
CA LYS A 217 -17.47 -6.40 2.67
C LYS A 217 -16.45 -7.51 2.84
N ALA A 218 -16.11 -8.23 1.75
CA ALA A 218 -15.11 -9.27 1.79
C ALA A 218 -13.74 -8.73 2.21
N ALA A 219 -13.35 -7.54 1.71
CA ALA A 219 -12.12 -6.88 2.16
C ALA A 219 -12.18 -6.55 3.66
N ALA A 220 -13.33 -6.04 4.15
CA ALA A 220 -13.50 -5.72 5.56
C ALA A 220 -13.44 -6.97 6.45
N TYR A 221 -14.11 -8.05 6.08
CA TYR A 221 -14.00 -9.34 6.76
C TYR A 221 -12.56 -9.88 6.74
N SER A 222 -11.88 -9.80 5.60
CA SER A 222 -10.48 -10.26 5.48
C SER A 222 -9.56 -9.53 6.45
N LEU A 223 -9.66 -8.21 6.54
CA LEU A 223 -8.81 -7.42 7.43
C LEU A 223 -9.20 -7.61 8.90
N ARG A 224 -10.51 -7.73 9.21
CA ARG A 224 -10.98 -7.98 10.57
C ARG A 224 -10.56 -9.37 11.05
N GLY A 225 -10.70 -10.39 10.21
CA GLY A 225 -10.22 -11.74 10.50
C GLY A 225 -8.70 -11.77 10.71
N LYS A 226 -7.91 -11.06 9.90
CA LYS A 226 -6.47 -10.89 10.12
C LYS A 226 -6.15 -10.20 11.44
N THR A 227 -6.95 -9.20 11.83
CA THR A 227 -6.80 -8.51 13.12
C THR A 227 -7.09 -9.45 14.28
N TYR A 228 -8.18 -10.24 14.20
CA TYR A 228 -8.49 -11.26 15.20
C TYR A 228 -7.41 -12.35 15.27
N LEU A 229 -6.85 -12.77 14.13
CA LEU A 229 -5.74 -13.72 14.09
C LEU A 229 -4.49 -13.16 14.80
N TRP A 230 -4.15 -11.90 14.58
CA TRP A 230 -3.08 -11.21 15.28
C TRP A 230 -3.31 -11.17 16.80
N LEU A 231 -4.54 -10.92 17.21
CA LEU A 231 -4.98 -10.92 18.62
C LEU A 231 -5.17 -12.33 19.20
N LYS A 232 -4.90 -13.39 18.44
CA LYS A 232 -5.10 -14.80 18.82
C LYS A 232 -6.56 -15.15 19.16
N GLN A 233 -7.51 -14.40 18.61
CA GLN A 233 -8.96 -14.67 18.71
C GLN A 233 -9.38 -15.55 17.52
N TYR A 234 -8.92 -16.81 17.52
CA TYR A 234 -8.99 -17.69 16.36
C TYR A 234 -10.41 -18.00 15.90
N ASP A 235 -11.35 -18.22 16.83
CA ASP A 235 -12.76 -18.49 16.49
C ASP A 235 -13.39 -17.36 15.71
N LYS A 236 -13.15 -16.10 16.13
CA LYS A 236 -13.66 -14.93 15.43
C LYS A 236 -12.98 -14.72 14.06
N ALA A 237 -11.70 -15.04 13.97
CA ALA A 237 -10.98 -14.99 12.70
C ALA A 237 -11.55 -16.02 11.72
N GLU A 238 -11.83 -17.23 12.18
CA GLU A 238 -12.43 -18.29 11.38
C GLU A 238 -13.82 -17.89 10.88
N ASP A 239 -14.68 -17.35 11.74
CA ASP A 239 -16.02 -16.87 11.39
C ASP A 239 -15.95 -15.81 10.26
N ASP A 240 -15.05 -14.84 10.37
CA ASP A 240 -14.86 -13.81 9.36
C ASP A 240 -14.36 -14.39 8.04
N PHE A 241 -13.38 -15.30 8.05
CA PHE A 241 -12.89 -15.94 6.82
C PHE A 241 -13.94 -16.85 6.18
N ARG A 242 -14.74 -17.57 6.98
CA ARG A 242 -15.88 -18.37 6.47
C ARG A 242 -16.97 -17.50 5.84
N ALA A 243 -17.18 -16.28 6.31
CA ALA A 243 -18.14 -15.37 5.69
C ALA A 243 -17.73 -15.06 4.25
N ILE A 244 -16.45 -14.86 3.97
CA ILE A 244 -15.93 -14.54 2.62
C ILE A 244 -16.20 -15.67 1.62
N THR A 245 -16.08 -16.93 2.03
CA THR A 245 -16.30 -18.06 1.11
C THR A 245 -17.73 -18.13 0.59
N LYS A 246 -18.68 -17.43 1.23
CA LYS A 246 -20.08 -17.33 0.80
C LYS A 246 -20.37 -16.18 -0.14
N MET A 247 -19.37 -15.30 -0.38
CA MET A 247 -19.48 -14.08 -1.20
C MET A 247 -18.99 -14.27 -2.65
N GLY A 248 -18.81 -15.53 -3.08
CA GLY A 248 -18.43 -15.85 -4.47
C GLY A 248 -16.93 -15.65 -4.75
N TYR A 249 -16.10 -15.72 -3.73
CA TYR A 249 -14.62 -15.80 -3.87
C TYR A 249 -14.19 -17.27 -3.85
N SER A 250 -13.17 -17.59 -4.65
CA SER A 250 -12.62 -18.93 -4.74
C SER A 250 -11.14 -18.87 -5.16
N LEU A 251 -10.38 -19.88 -4.78
CA LEU A 251 -8.98 -19.99 -5.21
C LEU A 251 -8.90 -20.17 -6.72
N PHE A 252 -7.91 -19.55 -7.34
CA PHE A 252 -7.61 -19.71 -8.76
C PHE A 252 -6.89 -21.04 -9.00
N GLY A 253 -7.30 -21.75 -10.05
CA GLY A 253 -6.87 -23.14 -10.26
C GLY A 253 -5.40 -23.32 -10.65
N ASP A 254 -4.73 -22.30 -11.19
CA ASP A 254 -3.32 -22.33 -11.58
C ASP A 254 -2.53 -21.25 -10.84
N TYR A 255 -1.80 -21.64 -9.83
CA TYR A 255 -1.03 -20.73 -8.99
C TYR A 255 -0.03 -19.87 -9.78
N LYS A 256 0.61 -20.42 -10.82
CA LYS A 256 1.55 -19.68 -11.65
C LYS A 256 0.83 -18.68 -12.56
N ALA A 257 -0.32 -19.03 -13.07
CA ALA A 257 -1.11 -18.14 -13.91
C ALA A 257 -1.81 -17.04 -13.10
N LEU A 258 -2.06 -17.23 -11.81
CA LEU A 258 -2.66 -16.23 -10.91
C LEU A 258 -1.95 -14.89 -11.00
N PHE A 259 -0.61 -14.88 -11.11
CA PHE A 259 0.21 -13.66 -11.11
C PHE A 259 0.37 -13.01 -12.50
N LYS A 260 -0.38 -13.47 -13.51
CA LYS A 260 -0.40 -12.83 -14.83
C LYS A 260 -1.45 -11.72 -14.88
N GLU A 261 -1.14 -10.65 -15.61
CA GLU A 261 -2.03 -9.49 -15.82
C GLU A 261 -3.44 -9.91 -16.27
N ALA A 262 -3.55 -10.91 -17.15
CA ALA A 262 -4.85 -11.43 -17.63
C ALA A 262 -5.75 -11.95 -16.49
N ASN A 263 -5.22 -12.28 -15.33
CA ASN A 263 -5.91 -12.86 -14.18
C ASN A 263 -5.99 -11.91 -12.96
N GLU A 264 -5.58 -10.65 -13.10
CA GLU A 264 -5.58 -9.66 -12.01
C GLU A 264 -6.96 -9.36 -11.41
N ARG A 265 -8.05 -9.77 -12.08
CA ARG A 265 -9.45 -9.61 -11.65
C ARG A 265 -10.17 -10.94 -11.44
N CYS A 266 -9.42 -12.01 -11.20
CA CYS A 266 -10.02 -13.32 -10.93
C CYS A 266 -10.72 -13.36 -9.55
N ASP A 267 -11.48 -14.44 -9.33
CA ASP A 267 -12.30 -14.59 -8.11
C ASP A 267 -11.48 -14.78 -6.81
N GLU A 268 -10.18 -14.95 -6.88
CA GLU A 268 -9.31 -14.97 -5.71
C GLU A 268 -8.98 -13.55 -5.20
N MET A 269 -9.08 -12.54 -6.07
CA MET A 269 -8.70 -11.16 -5.75
C MET A 269 -9.78 -10.47 -4.94
N ILE A 270 -9.60 -10.37 -3.62
CA ILE A 270 -10.56 -9.73 -2.70
C ILE A 270 -10.41 -8.20 -2.71
N PHE A 271 -9.19 -7.71 -2.62
CA PHE A 271 -8.87 -6.29 -2.71
C PHE A 271 -7.50 -6.12 -3.34
N THR A 272 -7.43 -5.35 -4.40
CA THR A 272 -6.20 -5.04 -5.13
C THR A 272 -6.10 -3.54 -5.39
N ILE A 273 -4.88 -3.05 -5.53
CA ILE A 273 -4.61 -1.70 -6.00
C ILE A 273 -4.23 -1.81 -7.48
N PRO A 274 -5.17 -1.56 -8.40
CA PRO A 274 -4.91 -1.74 -9.83
C PRO A 274 -3.84 -0.76 -10.30
N CYS A 275 -2.90 -1.26 -11.09
CA CYS A 275 -1.94 -0.48 -11.84
C CYS A 275 -2.32 -0.55 -13.32
N ILE A 276 -2.08 0.52 -14.07
CA ILE A 276 -2.31 0.57 -15.51
C ILE A 276 -1.01 0.93 -16.22
N GLU A 277 -0.79 0.36 -17.38
CA GLU A 277 0.28 0.78 -18.26
C GLU A 277 -0.02 2.21 -18.75
N ASN A 278 0.72 3.19 -18.21
CA ASN A 278 0.48 4.58 -18.55
C ASN A 278 1.77 5.39 -18.39
N PRO A 279 2.16 6.19 -19.39
CA PRO A 279 3.26 7.16 -19.27
C PRO A 279 3.02 8.22 -18.18
N SER A 280 1.81 8.33 -17.65
CA SER A 280 1.44 9.28 -16.59
C SER A 280 1.78 8.85 -15.15
N GLY A 281 2.53 7.77 -14.93
CA GLY A 281 2.98 7.36 -13.59
C GLY A 281 1.97 6.54 -12.78
N TYR A 282 1.00 5.89 -13.45
CA TYR A 282 0.04 4.98 -12.80
C TYR A 282 0.41 3.50 -12.96
N GLY A 283 1.57 3.20 -13.54
CA GLY A 283 2.12 1.86 -13.67
C GLY A 283 2.74 1.33 -12.37
N SER A 284 3.03 0.03 -12.36
CA SER A 284 3.82 -0.59 -11.32
C SER A 284 5.32 -0.47 -11.62
N VAL A 285 6.10 -0.19 -10.60
CA VAL A 285 7.57 -0.22 -10.67
C VAL A 285 8.14 -1.61 -10.38
N PHE A 286 7.26 -2.60 -10.21
CA PHE A 286 7.62 -3.95 -9.78
C PHE A 286 8.69 -4.57 -10.66
N ASN A 287 8.50 -4.56 -11.99
CA ASN A 287 9.48 -5.11 -12.93
C ASN A 287 10.83 -4.43 -12.86
N TRP A 288 10.85 -3.17 -12.53
CA TRP A 288 12.06 -2.37 -12.46
C TRP A 288 12.84 -2.63 -11.16
N ALA A 289 12.15 -2.76 -10.05
CA ALA A 289 12.75 -3.00 -8.74
C ALA A 289 13.18 -4.46 -8.54
N PHE A 290 12.37 -5.41 -9.00
CA PHE A 290 12.58 -6.85 -8.83
C PHE A 290 13.18 -7.54 -10.05
N GLY A 291 12.95 -7.02 -11.25
CA GLY A 291 13.47 -7.59 -12.47
C GLY A 291 15.00 -7.52 -12.52
N ASN A 292 15.62 -8.59 -12.99
CA ASN A 292 17.04 -8.55 -13.30
C ASN A 292 17.28 -7.92 -14.69
N ARG A 293 18.48 -7.48 -14.96
CA ARG A 293 18.84 -6.82 -16.23
C ARG A 293 18.68 -7.74 -17.44
N THR A 294 18.78 -9.03 -17.25
CA THR A 294 18.71 -10.03 -18.32
C THR A 294 17.29 -10.29 -18.77
N THR A 295 16.33 -10.30 -17.86
CA THR A 295 14.93 -10.60 -18.16
C THR A 295 14.10 -9.38 -18.48
N SER A 296 14.38 -8.23 -17.88
CA SER A 296 13.58 -7.01 -18.05
C SER A 296 14.27 -5.92 -18.87
N GLY A 297 15.50 -6.15 -19.31
CA GLY A 297 16.31 -5.16 -20.06
C GLY A 297 16.76 -3.94 -19.27
N SER A 298 16.05 -3.59 -18.21
CA SER A 298 16.29 -2.40 -17.38
C SER A 298 16.17 -2.66 -15.87
N GLY A 299 15.90 -3.88 -15.46
CA GLY A 299 15.75 -4.23 -14.05
C GLY A 299 17.01 -4.00 -13.23
N TRP A 300 16.85 -3.57 -11.98
CA TRP A 300 17.95 -3.21 -11.11
C TRP A 300 18.33 -4.31 -10.14
N ASN A 301 17.50 -5.35 -10.02
CA ASN A 301 17.74 -6.48 -9.12
C ASN A 301 17.96 -6.02 -7.67
N ASN A 302 17.17 -5.04 -7.24
CA ASN A 302 17.35 -4.45 -5.91
C ASN A 302 16.87 -5.37 -4.80
N TYR A 303 15.81 -6.14 -5.08
CA TYR A 303 15.15 -7.02 -4.12
C TYR A 303 15.23 -8.44 -4.63
N LEU A 304 15.70 -9.33 -3.78
CA LEU A 304 15.93 -10.73 -4.09
C LEU A 304 15.17 -11.61 -3.10
N PRO A 305 14.62 -12.74 -3.52
CA PRO A 305 14.16 -13.73 -2.55
C PRO A 305 15.35 -14.23 -1.74
N ASN A 306 15.17 -14.35 -0.42
CA ASN A 306 16.22 -14.92 0.44
C ASN A 306 16.44 -16.40 0.10
N PRO A 307 17.66 -16.83 -0.22
CA PRO A 307 17.93 -18.21 -0.61
C PRO A 307 17.49 -19.24 0.44
N ALA A 308 17.72 -18.97 1.73
CA ALA A 308 17.32 -19.88 2.79
C ALA A 308 15.79 -20.02 2.90
N PHE A 309 15.05 -18.93 2.60
CA PHE A 309 13.59 -18.99 2.52
C PHE A 309 13.13 -19.83 1.32
N VAL A 310 13.74 -19.63 0.15
CA VAL A 310 13.45 -20.45 -1.04
C VAL A 310 13.74 -21.91 -0.77
N ASP A 311 14.85 -22.21 -0.09
CA ASP A 311 15.26 -23.56 0.27
C ASP A 311 14.40 -24.20 1.36
N SER A 312 13.58 -23.42 2.07
CA SER A 312 12.64 -23.94 3.07
C SER A 312 11.37 -24.57 2.47
N TYR A 313 11.13 -24.40 1.17
CA TYR A 313 10.03 -25.07 0.48
C TYR A 313 10.30 -26.57 0.38
N GLU A 314 9.28 -27.38 0.63
CA GLU A 314 9.34 -28.81 0.49
C GLU A 314 9.40 -29.27 -0.97
N CYS A 315 9.94 -30.44 -1.19
CA CYS A 315 9.84 -31.13 -2.48
C CYS A 315 8.40 -31.58 -2.80
N VAL A 316 8.07 -31.87 -4.05
CA VAL A 316 6.75 -32.33 -4.50
C VAL A 316 6.27 -33.55 -3.73
N ASP A 317 7.18 -34.39 -3.22
CA ASP A 317 6.88 -35.56 -2.38
C ASP A 317 6.75 -35.25 -0.88
N GLY A 318 6.78 -33.97 -0.50
CA GLY A 318 6.64 -33.50 0.88
C GLY A 318 7.90 -33.64 1.74
N LYS A 319 9.04 -34.01 1.18
CA LYS A 319 10.30 -34.06 1.91
C LYS A 319 10.99 -32.70 1.98
N PRO A 320 11.78 -32.45 3.03
CA PRO A 320 12.64 -31.29 3.07
C PRO A 320 13.56 -31.24 1.84
N PHE A 321 13.70 -30.06 1.26
CA PHE A 321 14.62 -29.85 0.16
C PHE A 321 16.07 -29.77 0.64
N SER A 322 17.00 -30.40 -0.12
CA SER A 322 18.45 -30.28 0.11
C SER A 322 19.19 -30.14 -1.23
N TRP A 323 20.02 -29.14 -1.34
CA TRP A 323 20.90 -28.99 -2.50
C TRP A 323 21.93 -30.13 -2.62
N ASP A 324 22.32 -30.75 -1.52
CA ASP A 324 23.28 -31.87 -1.54
C ASP A 324 22.74 -33.09 -2.30
N ASP A 325 21.41 -33.23 -2.43
CA ASP A 325 20.80 -34.30 -3.21
C ASP A 325 21.01 -34.10 -4.73
N TYR A 326 21.23 -32.86 -5.17
CA TYR A 326 21.41 -32.46 -6.58
C TYR A 326 22.85 -32.07 -6.90
N LEU A 327 23.51 -31.41 -5.95
CA LEU A 327 24.86 -30.89 -6.06
C LEU A 327 25.70 -31.41 -4.90
N PRO A 328 26.30 -32.63 -4.99
CA PRO A 328 27.05 -33.20 -3.91
C PRO A 328 28.13 -32.28 -3.36
N GLY A 329 28.13 -32.05 -2.05
CA GLY A 329 29.05 -31.18 -1.36
C GLY A 329 28.63 -29.69 -1.31
N TYR A 330 27.42 -29.35 -1.79
CA TYR A 330 26.92 -27.98 -1.75
C TYR A 330 26.91 -27.36 -0.34
N SER A 331 26.52 -28.14 0.67
CA SER A 331 26.48 -27.70 2.06
C SER A 331 27.84 -27.28 2.61
N THR A 332 28.94 -27.85 2.06
CA THR A 332 30.32 -27.53 2.44
C THR A 332 30.93 -26.38 1.65
N MET A 333 30.26 -25.91 0.60
CA MET A 333 30.72 -24.79 -0.21
C MET A 333 30.63 -23.46 0.54
N THR A 334 31.58 -22.58 0.29
CA THR A 334 31.50 -21.18 0.74
C THR A 334 30.37 -20.44 0.06
N PRO A 335 29.86 -19.33 0.66
CA PRO A 335 28.81 -18.51 0.01
C PRO A 335 29.20 -18.03 -1.39
N ARG A 336 30.49 -17.77 -1.63
CA ARG A 336 31.01 -17.36 -2.94
C ARG A 336 30.90 -18.50 -3.97
N GLU A 337 31.25 -19.70 -3.60
CA GLU A 337 31.14 -20.89 -4.44
C GLU A 337 29.66 -21.17 -4.76
N ARG A 338 28.78 -21.09 -3.77
CA ARG A 338 27.34 -21.28 -3.98
C ARG A 338 26.75 -20.27 -4.94
N SER A 339 27.12 -19.00 -4.81
CA SER A 339 26.59 -17.95 -5.69
C SER A 339 26.91 -18.15 -7.17
N VAL A 340 28.02 -18.80 -7.47
CA VAL A 340 28.45 -19.11 -8.84
C VAL A 340 27.54 -20.16 -9.49
N PHE A 341 27.00 -21.11 -8.74
CA PHE A 341 26.08 -22.13 -9.26
C PHE A 341 24.76 -21.56 -9.80
N PHE A 342 24.23 -20.52 -9.17
CA PHE A 342 22.94 -19.94 -9.52
C PHE A 342 23.00 -18.93 -10.69
N LEU A 343 24.19 -18.45 -11.03
CA LEU A 343 24.37 -17.45 -12.06
C LEU A 343 24.31 -18.03 -13.50
N ARG A 344 24.47 -19.34 -13.67
CA ARG A 344 24.67 -19.93 -15.00
C ARG A 344 23.38 -20.23 -15.77
N ASP A 345 22.28 -20.55 -15.10
CA ASP A 345 21.08 -21.08 -15.75
C ASP A 345 20.37 -20.09 -16.68
N ASN A 346 20.71 -18.79 -16.60
CA ASN A 346 20.02 -17.74 -17.35
C ASN A 346 20.97 -16.78 -18.08
N LEU A 347 22.26 -17.08 -18.17
CA LEU A 347 23.21 -16.18 -18.81
C LEU A 347 23.55 -16.59 -20.24
N THR A 348 23.28 -15.71 -21.20
CA THR A 348 23.80 -15.79 -22.57
C THR A 348 25.33 -15.57 -22.58
N ASP A 349 26.02 -16.02 -23.62
CA ASP A 349 27.47 -15.81 -23.78
C ASP A 349 27.88 -14.33 -23.71
N GLY A 350 27.00 -13.42 -24.11
CA GLY A 350 27.21 -11.98 -24.01
C GLY A 350 27.19 -11.48 -22.57
N GLU A 351 26.30 -12.02 -21.76
CA GLU A 351 26.14 -11.68 -20.33
C GLU A 351 27.29 -12.24 -19.48
N ILE A 352 27.72 -13.46 -19.79
CA ILE A 352 28.93 -14.06 -19.21
C ILE A 352 30.13 -13.18 -19.51
N LYS A 353 30.22 -12.57 -20.71
CA LYS A 353 31.30 -11.67 -21.10
C LYS A 353 31.25 -10.33 -20.35
N ILE A 354 30.08 -9.80 -20.06
CA ILE A 354 29.90 -8.58 -19.25
C ILE A 354 30.27 -8.87 -17.79
N MET A 355 29.89 -10.01 -17.25
CA MET A 355 30.28 -10.45 -15.92
C MET A 355 31.75 -10.82 -15.81
N GLY A 356 32.37 -11.29 -16.90
CA GLY A 356 33.80 -11.54 -17.00
C GLY A 356 34.68 -10.30 -16.81
N SER A 357 34.12 -9.09 -16.95
CA SER A 357 34.81 -7.84 -16.58
C SER A 357 34.90 -7.66 -15.04
N TYR A 358 34.10 -8.40 -14.23
CA TYR A 358 34.15 -8.41 -12.77
C TYR A 358 34.91 -9.62 -12.17
N GLY A 359 35.33 -10.58 -13.00
CA GLY A 359 36.12 -11.73 -12.56
C GLY A 359 36.31 -12.72 -13.69
N ALA A 360 37.49 -12.73 -14.28
CA ALA A 360 37.90 -13.62 -15.38
C ALA A 360 37.79 -15.12 -15.05
N ASP A 361 37.61 -15.46 -13.77
CA ASP A 361 37.67 -16.84 -13.25
C ASP A 361 36.36 -17.57 -13.14
N MET A 362 35.20 -16.94 -13.47
CA MET A 362 33.90 -17.58 -13.27
C MET A 362 33.66 -18.83 -14.14
N LYS A 363 34.25 -18.92 -15.32
CA LYS A 363 34.12 -20.10 -16.19
C LYS A 363 34.73 -21.38 -15.61
N GLN A 364 35.80 -21.28 -14.83
CA GLN A 364 36.45 -22.45 -14.25
C GLN A 364 35.69 -23.07 -13.03
N TYR A 365 34.73 -22.34 -12.46
CA TYR A 365 33.93 -22.81 -11.32
C TYR A 365 32.61 -23.47 -11.69
N LEU A 366 32.32 -23.61 -13.00
CA LEU A 366 31.08 -24.21 -13.49
C LEU A 366 31.37 -25.59 -14.11
N PRO A 367 31.33 -26.68 -13.33
CA PRO A 367 31.49 -28.02 -13.86
C PRO A 367 30.43 -28.33 -14.91
N ASP A 368 30.80 -28.99 -16.00
CA ASP A 368 29.86 -29.48 -16.99
C ASP A 368 28.81 -30.39 -16.33
N GLY A 369 27.54 -30.20 -16.69
CA GLY A 369 26.42 -31.00 -16.18
C GLY A 369 25.69 -30.44 -14.96
N ASN A 370 26.13 -29.35 -14.34
CA ASN A 370 25.42 -28.77 -13.20
C ASN A 370 24.07 -28.15 -13.61
N GLU A 371 23.98 -27.62 -14.84
CA GLU A 371 22.72 -27.06 -15.35
C GLU A 371 21.57 -28.09 -15.30
N ALA A 372 21.82 -29.32 -15.72
CA ALA A 372 20.82 -30.39 -15.68
C ALA A 372 20.41 -30.71 -14.23
N ARG A 373 21.34 -30.70 -13.29
CA ARG A 373 21.07 -30.94 -11.86
C ARG A 373 20.27 -29.81 -11.22
N ILE A 374 20.60 -28.57 -11.54
CA ILE A 374 19.85 -27.39 -11.07
C ILE A 374 18.43 -27.41 -11.62
N LYS A 375 18.25 -27.70 -12.92
CA LYS A 375 16.93 -27.88 -13.53
C LYS A 375 16.12 -29.00 -12.87
N ALA A 376 16.76 -30.10 -12.53
CA ALA A 376 16.11 -31.21 -11.81
C ALA A 376 15.69 -30.79 -10.40
N ALA A 377 16.52 -30.03 -9.69
CA ALA A 377 16.18 -29.49 -8.37
C ALA A 377 14.95 -28.58 -8.44
N TYR A 378 14.91 -27.62 -9.38
CA TYR A 378 13.75 -26.73 -9.56
C TYR A 378 12.49 -27.46 -10.03
N ALA A 379 12.61 -28.51 -10.84
CA ALA A 379 11.47 -29.31 -11.29
C ALA A 379 10.85 -30.14 -10.16
N ASN A 380 11.61 -30.42 -9.11
CA ASN A 380 11.18 -31.22 -7.95
C ASN A 380 10.66 -30.36 -6.78
N ARG A 381 10.72 -29.07 -6.88
CA ARG A 381 10.09 -28.10 -5.97
C ARG A 381 8.74 -27.68 -6.54
#